data_7666b46a4e9e34c8252aa2e378438eb7
#
_entry.id   7666b46a4e9e34c8252aa2e378438eb7
#
_cell.length_a   1.000
_cell.length_b   1.000
_cell.length_c   1.000
_cell.angle_alpha   90.00
_cell.angle_beta   90.00
_cell.angle_gamma   90.00
#
_symmetry.space_group_name_H-M   'P 1'
#
loop_
_entity.id
_entity.type
_entity.pdbx_description
1 polymer ?
#
loop_
_entity_poly.entity_id
_entity_poly.type
_entity_poly.pdbx_seq_one_letter_code
_entity_poly.pdbx_strand_id
1 'polypeptide(L)'
;AGNLPVRWGKSRPSKIFKGSALKNEYYVWQIGVWAAHDSLKDVRLGFSDLKNGESVIPKTEITCFNQEGINWDGQPMLFTVNVPKGKIQALWCGVQIPENAKEGTYKGTIAFTASGKELETIPVEISVGKEILSDKGDGDLWRMARLRWLNSTIGTDDEPVAPFRQLEVTGGNEIRATEKTFRISPNGLPSSIKVNGKEILSRPFVFKVVTERGEILFDATDAVAEKKAGGLAPWTSSCTKAGITFKCSARLEYDGYVHYSVELSAGQETVVEDIRLESSYTPYASSYFMGAGYDGGSCPDNYRWNWQGPWDSYWIGGVQAGMRVEYLGASYSGPLLNDYKPLPPAAWANGGRGMISLQH
;
A
#
# COMPACT_ATOMS: atom_id res chain seq x y z
N ALA A 1 8.12 15.50 20.45
CA ALA A 1 8.94 14.33 20.77
C ALA A 1 10.28 14.67 21.44
N GLY A 2 10.83 15.90 21.29
CA GLY A 2 12.14 16.29 21.86
C GLY A 2 12.28 16.22 23.38
N ASN A 3 11.18 16.32 24.13
CA ASN A 3 11.20 16.31 25.60
C ASN A 3 11.02 14.92 26.25
N LEU A 4 10.65 13.91 25.50
CA LEU A 4 10.42 12.57 26.01
C LEU A 4 11.66 11.91 26.65
N PRO A 5 12.87 11.97 26.04
CA PRO A 5 14.07 11.40 26.65
C PRO A 5 14.38 11.96 28.03
N VAL A 6 14.29 13.28 28.21
CA VAL A 6 14.56 13.95 29.49
C VAL A 6 13.54 13.54 30.56
N ARG A 7 12.28 13.43 30.20
CA ARG A 7 11.20 13.02 31.11
C ARG A 7 11.40 11.56 31.56
N TRP A 8 11.76 10.67 30.67
CA TRP A 8 12.01 9.26 30.98
C TRP A 8 13.28 9.09 31.83
N GLY A 9 14.34 9.83 31.55
CA GLY A 9 15.56 9.80 32.36
C GLY A 9 15.37 10.28 33.80
N LYS A 10 14.35 11.09 34.07
CA LYS A 10 13.99 11.56 35.41
C LYS A 10 13.07 10.59 36.16
N SER A 11 12.43 9.67 35.44
CA SER A 11 11.57 8.65 36.05
C SER A 11 12.44 7.54 36.63
N ARG A 12 12.10 7.03 37.80
CA ARG A 12 12.75 5.83 38.33
C ARG A 12 12.35 4.65 37.45
N PRO A 13 13.29 3.81 37.00
CA PRO A 13 12.96 2.62 36.24
C PRO A 13 12.04 1.71 37.05
N SER A 14 10.97 1.23 36.44
CA SER A 14 10.16 0.18 37.03
C SER A 14 10.83 -1.17 36.77
N LYS A 15 10.98 -1.96 37.81
CA LYS A 15 11.50 -3.33 37.71
C LYS A 15 10.44 -4.34 37.28
N ILE A 16 9.19 -3.91 37.13
CA ILE A 16 8.06 -4.73 36.74
C ILE A 16 7.10 -3.88 35.91
N PHE A 17 6.62 -4.45 34.83
CA PHE A 17 5.49 -3.87 34.08
C PHE A 17 4.17 -4.34 34.68
N LYS A 18 3.25 -3.41 34.95
CA LYS A 18 1.88 -3.70 35.40
C LYS A 18 0.90 -2.98 34.49
N GLY A 19 -0.06 -3.73 33.95
CA GLY A 19 -1.10 -3.20 33.09
C GLY A 19 -2.47 -3.77 33.43
N SER A 20 -3.51 -3.17 32.86
CA SER A 20 -4.89 -3.64 32.95
C SER A 20 -5.51 -3.65 31.55
N ALA A 21 -6.15 -4.76 31.22
CA ALA A 21 -6.78 -4.98 29.94
C ALA A 21 -8.18 -5.60 30.12
N LEU A 22 -8.99 -5.55 29.08
CA LEU A 22 -10.26 -6.26 28.99
C LEU A 22 -10.11 -7.51 28.10
N LYS A 23 -11.06 -8.42 28.17
CA LYS A 23 -11.14 -9.54 27.23
C LYS A 23 -11.33 -9.03 25.82
N ASN A 24 -10.80 -9.72 24.83
CA ASN A 24 -10.79 -9.32 23.42
C ASN A 24 -10.05 -8.00 23.13
N GLU A 25 -9.36 -7.40 24.09
CA GLU A 25 -8.57 -6.18 23.85
C GLU A 25 -7.25 -6.51 23.18
N TYR A 26 -6.86 -5.70 22.17
CA TYR A 26 -5.47 -5.61 21.76
C TYR A 26 -4.78 -4.57 22.65
N TYR A 27 -4.12 -5.06 23.70
CA TYR A 27 -3.51 -4.21 24.71
C TYR A 27 -2.10 -3.80 24.33
N VAL A 28 -1.79 -2.49 24.41
CA VAL A 28 -0.51 -1.91 23.95
C VAL A 28 0.19 -1.20 25.09
N TRP A 29 1.52 -1.35 25.15
CA TRP A 29 2.38 -0.66 26.12
C TRP A 29 3.76 -0.36 25.54
N GLN A 30 4.60 0.33 26.29
CA GLN A 30 5.96 0.67 25.91
C GLN A 30 6.98 0.15 26.93
N ILE A 31 8.13 -0.28 26.42
CA ILE A 31 9.36 -0.50 27.19
C ILE A 31 10.37 0.57 26.80
N GLY A 32 10.80 1.38 27.75
CA GLY A 32 11.83 2.41 27.54
C GLY A 32 13.22 1.82 27.72
N VAL A 33 14.04 1.88 26.69
CA VAL A 33 15.43 1.44 26.73
C VAL A 33 16.34 2.67 26.72
N TRP A 34 17.13 2.86 27.78
CA TRP A 34 18.08 3.96 27.90
C TRP A 34 19.52 3.44 27.78
N ALA A 35 20.22 3.86 26.75
CA ALA A 35 21.63 3.59 26.53
C ALA A 35 22.48 4.61 27.32
N ALA A 36 22.49 4.52 28.68
CA ALA A 36 23.08 5.53 29.55
C ALA A 36 24.60 5.65 29.41
N HIS A 37 25.31 4.53 29.33
CA HIS A 37 26.77 4.49 29.34
C HIS A 37 27.37 4.21 27.99
N ASP A 38 26.82 3.22 27.26
CA ASP A 38 27.32 2.78 25.96
C ASP A 38 26.15 2.61 24.98
N SER A 39 26.47 2.64 23.67
CA SER A 39 25.49 2.33 22.64
C SER A 39 25.08 0.86 22.71
N LEU A 40 23.77 0.60 22.59
CA LEU A 40 23.21 -0.75 22.53
C LEU A 40 22.96 -1.11 21.08
N LYS A 41 23.49 -2.23 20.63
CA LYS A 41 23.29 -2.74 19.27
C LYS A 41 22.42 -3.99 19.30
N ASP A 42 21.66 -4.18 18.23
CA ASP A 42 20.76 -5.32 18.05
C ASP A 42 19.95 -5.62 19.32
N VAL A 43 19.21 -4.60 19.77
CA VAL A 43 18.32 -4.70 20.93
C VAL A 43 17.15 -5.59 20.58
N ARG A 44 16.87 -6.59 21.43
CA ARG A 44 15.75 -7.53 21.28
C ARG A 44 14.96 -7.66 22.56
N LEU A 45 13.63 -7.86 22.40
CA LEU A 45 12.73 -8.29 23.45
C LEU A 45 12.28 -9.73 23.15
N GLY A 46 12.53 -10.64 24.08
CA GLY A 46 11.97 -11.99 24.06
C GLY A 46 10.83 -12.11 25.07
N PHE A 47 9.70 -12.65 24.68
CA PHE A 47 8.52 -12.78 25.54
C PHE A 47 8.36 -14.22 26.01
N SER A 48 7.91 -14.40 27.27
CA SER A 48 7.36 -15.66 27.74
C SER A 48 5.84 -15.68 27.55
N ASP A 49 5.23 -16.86 27.63
CA ASP A 49 3.77 -16.96 27.81
C ASP A 49 3.34 -16.18 29.04
N LEU A 50 2.14 -15.60 28.99
CA LEU A 50 1.49 -14.96 30.13
C LEU A 50 0.51 -15.97 30.75
N LYS A 51 0.66 -16.28 32.06
CA LYS A 51 -0.07 -17.32 32.74
C LYS A 51 -0.90 -16.81 33.92
N ASN A 52 -2.13 -17.33 34.03
CA ASN A 52 -3.03 -17.15 35.17
C ASN A 52 -3.61 -18.52 35.56
N GLY A 53 -2.90 -19.24 36.45
CA GLY A 53 -3.16 -20.64 36.71
C GLY A 53 -2.97 -21.49 35.46
N GLU A 54 -4.01 -22.20 35.05
CA GLU A 54 -4.01 -23.01 33.81
C GLU A 54 -4.33 -22.20 32.55
N SER A 55 -4.79 -20.95 32.71
CA SER A 55 -5.09 -20.09 31.56
C SER A 55 -3.83 -19.46 31.04
N VAL A 56 -3.60 -19.54 29.72
CA VAL A 56 -2.37 -19.11 29.08
C VAL A 56 -2.71 -18.20 27.91
N ILE A 57 -2.01 -17.06 27.82
CA ILE A 57 -1.92 -16.25 26.61
C ILE A 57 -0.53 -16.55 26.01
N PRO A 58 -0.47 -17.20 24.84
CA PRO A 58 0.80 -17.61 24.25
C PRO A 58 1.67 -16.40 23.88
N LYS A 59 2.97 -16.54 23.97
CA LYS A 59 3.93 -15.50 23.53
C LYS A 59 3.78 -15.12 22.07
N THR A 60 3.23 -15.98 21.24
CA THR A 60 2.93 -15.73 19.83
C THR A 60 1.85 -14.64 19.62
N GLU A 61 1.07 -14.35 20.65
CA GLU A 61 0.09 -13.25 20.66
C GLU A 61 0.73 -11.90 21.02
N ILE A 62 2.04 -11.87 21.31
CA ILE A 62 2.77 -10.68 21.73
C ILE A 62 3.71 -10.24 20.62
N THR A 63 3.61 -8.98 20.21
CA THR A 63 4.42 -8.39 19.15
C THR A 63 5.20 -7.18 19.67
N CYS A 64 6.45 -7.01 19.26
CA CYS A 64 7.18 -5.75 19.39
C CYS A 64 7.29 -5.07 18.03
N PHE A 65 6.50 -4.03 17.78
CA PHE A 65 6.40 -3.32 16.51
C PHE A 65 7.71 -2.67 16.03
N ASN A 66 8.67 -2.48 16.93
CA ASN A 66 9.98 -1.96 16.55
C ASN A 66 10.92 -3.05 16.03
N GLN A 67 10.58 -4.32 16.17
CA GLN A 67 11.44 -5.47 15.83
C GLN A 67 10.91 -6.30 14.69
N GLU A 68 9.60 -6.31 14.53
CA GLU A 68 8.91 -7.08 13.51
C GLU A 68 7.62 -6.38 13.07
N GLY A 69 7.13 -6.75 11.92
CA GLY A 69 5.90 -6.22 11.37
C GLY A 69 5.52 -6.90 10.08
N ILE A 70 4.48 -6.37 9.47
CA ILE A 70 4.01 -6.74 8.13
C ILE A 70 4.20 -5.52 7.24
N ASN A 71 4.75 -5.70 6.04
CA ASN A 71 4.88 -4.62 5.07
C ASN A 71 3.56 -4.44 4.27
N TRP A 72 3.54 -3.47 3.37
CA TRP A 72 2.36 -3.11 2.60
C TRP A 72 1.84 -4.21 1.66
N ASP A 73 2.67 -5.19 1.30
CA ASP A 73 2.31 -6.34 0.45
C ASP A 73 1.98 -7.60 1.29
N GLY A 74 1.83 -7.45 2.60
CA GLY A 74 1.46 -8.53 3.51
C GLY A 74 2.63 -9.45 3.92
N GLN A 75 3.87 -9.13 3.51
CA GLN A 75 5.03 -9.96 3.86
C GLN A 75 5.63 -9.56 5.21
N PRO A 76 6.14 -10.53 5.99
CA PRO A 76 6.81 -10.24 7.25
C PRO A 76 8.06 -9.36 7.06
N MET A 77 8.24 -8.41 7.97
CA MET A 77 9.44 -7.58 8.07
C MET A 77 10.11 -7.74 9.42
N LEU A 78 11.45 -7.69 9.42
CA LEU A 78 12.25 -7.65 10.65
C LEU A 78 13.08 -6.38 10.68
N PHE A 79 13.17 -5.76 11.85
CA PHE A 79 13.93 -4.54 12.07
C PHE A 79 15.03 -4.75 13.08
N THR A 80 16.17 -4.10 12.86
CA THR A 80 17.26 -4.03 13.83
C THR A 80 17.15 -2.75 14.63
N VAL A 81 17.05 -2.86 15.95
CA VAL A 81 16.98 -1.71 16.84
C VAL A 81 18.36 -1.44 17.43
N ASN A 82 18.90 -0.25 17.16
CA ASN A 82 20.13 0.24 17.77
C ASN A 82 19.83 1.51 18.56
N VAL A 83 20.33 1.59 19.79
CA VAL A 83 20.13 2.76 20.65
C VAL A 83 21.49 3.42 20.91
N PRO A 84 21.76 4.59 20.33
CA PRO A 84 23.02 5.31 20.55
C PRO A 84 23.19 5.73 22.02
N LYS A 85 24.44 5.83 22.47
CA LYS A 85 24.80 6.32 23.81
C LYS A 85 24.07 7.62 24.16
N GLY A 86 23.52 7.69 25.36
CA GLY A 86 22.75 8.84 25.87
C GLY A 86 21.34 8.97 25.29
N LYS A 87 20.89 8.06 24.40
CA LYS A 87 19.54 8.09 23.81
C LYS A 87 18.61 7.12 24.51
N ILE A 88 17.31 7.43 24.42
CA ILE A 88 16.23 6.55 24.86
C ILE A 88 15.42 6.14 23.65
N GLN A 89 15.14 4.85 23.54
CA GLN A 89 14.25 4.26 22.54
C GLN A 89 13.03 3.67 23.22
N ALA A 90 11.84 4.05 22.78
CA ALA A 90 10.62 3.37 23.16
C ALA A 90 10.43 2.15 22.26
N LEU A 91 10.25 0.97 22.86
CA LEU A 91 9.85 -0.25 22.18
C LEU A 91 8.37 -0.47 22.45
N TRP A 92 7.58 -0.45 21.37
CA TRP A 92 6.14 -0.62 21.42
C TRP A 92 5.76 -2.08 21.36
N CYS A 93 5.07 -2.54 22.39
CA CYS A 93 4.60 -3.92 22.49
C CYS A 93 3.09 -3.96 22.45
N GLY A 94 2.54 -5.00 21.86
CA GLY A 94 1.09 -5.29 21.85
C GLY A 94 0.83 -6.75 22.15
N VAL A 95 -0.31 -7.04 22.76
CA VAL A 95 -0.78 -8.40 23.01
C VAL A 95 -2.27 -8.51 22.74
N GLN A 96 -2.67 -9.54 22.00
CA GLN A 96 -4.08 -9.88 21.84
C GLN A 96 -4.56 -10.63 23.07
N ILE A 97 -5.44 -10.05 23.86
CA ILE A 97 -6.13 -10.76 24.96
C ILE A 97 -7.25 -11.61 24.34
N PRO A 98 -7.28 -12.93 24.55
CA PRO A 98 -8.36 -13.75 24.02
C PRO A 98 -9.73 -13.35 24.60
N GLU A 99 -10.78 -13.48 23.78
CA GLU A 99 -12.14 -13.19 24.22
C GLU A 99 -12.58 -14.12 25.37
N ASN A 100 -12.12 -15.38 25.35
CA ASN A 100 -12.37 -16.37 26.36
C ASN A 100 -11.34 -16.38 27.51
N ALA A 101 -10.46 -15.38 27.61
CA ALA A 101 -9.50 -15.30 28.70
C ALA A 101 -10.20 -15.30 30.06
N LYS A 102 -9.64 -16.00 31.05
CA LYS A 102 -10.14 -15.96 32.44
C LYS A 102 -9.81 -14.58 33.05
N GLU A 103 -10.75 -14.08 33.86
CA GLU A 103 -10.48 -12.89 34.69
C GLU A 103 -9.32 -13.17 35.67
N GLY A 104 -8.49 -12.16 35.90
CA GLY A 104 -7.37 -12.25 36.83
C GLY A 104 -6.04 -11.74 36.25
N THR A 105 -4.98 -11.93 37.02
CA THR A 105 -3.65 -11.39 36.63
C THR A 105 -2.82 -12.46 35.93
N TYR A 106 -2.50 -12.19 34.69
CA TYR A 106 -1.58 -12.96 33.86
C TYR A 106 -0.15 -12.49 34.11
N LYS A 107 0.76 -13.41 34.36
CA LYS A 107 2.16 -13.15 34.69
C LYS A 107 3.09 -13.80 33.67
N GLY A 108 4.11 -13.07 33.29
CA GLY A 108 5.17 -13.52 32.39
C GLY A 108 6.42 -12.68 32.53
N THR A 109 7.31 -12.78 31.58
CA THR A 109 8.57 -12.06 31.56
C THR A 109 8.91 -11.55 30.16
N ILE A 110 9.67 -10.46 30.12
CA ILE A 110 10.33 -9.94 28.93
C ILE A 110 11.83 -10.04 29.16
N ALA A 111 12.50 -10.87 28.38
CA ALA A 111 13.96 -10.91 28.33
C ALA A 111 14.47 -9.77 27.42
N PHE A 112 15.25 -8.88 27.98
CA PHE A 112 15.90 -7.79 27.26
C PHE A 112 17.32 -8.20 26.89
N THR A 113 17.61 -8.21 25.60
CA THR A 113 18.95 -8.56 25.09
C THR A 113 19.53 -7.44 24.22
N ALA A 114 20.84 -7.34 24.16
CA ALA A 114 21.56 -6.52 23.21
C ALA A 114 22.83 -7.25 22.75
N SER A 115 23.12 -7.22 21.45
CA SER A 115 24.26 -7.96 20.84
C SER A 115 24.28 -9.44 21.24
N GLY A 116 23.13 -10.08 21.35
CA GLY A 116 22.97 -11.49 21.72
C GLY A 116 23.18 -11.83 23.20
N LYS A 117 23.40 -10.83 24.07
CA LYS A 117 23.54 -11.02 25.52
C LYS A 117 22.27 -10.56 26.23
N GLU A 118 21.77 -11.38 27.12
CA GLU A 118 20.69 -10.98 28.04
C GLU A 118 21.25 -9.98 29.07
N LEU A 119 20.62 -8.82 29.16
CA LEU A 119 20.99 -7.76 30.09
C LEU A 119 20.05 -7.68 31.29
N GLU A 120 18.76 -7.96 31.06
CA GLU A 120 17.76 -7.88 32.12
C GLU A 120 16.53 -8.74 31.76
N THR A 121 15.84 -9.24 32.78
CA THR A 121 14.52 -9.87 32.67
C THR A 121 13.52 -9.03 33.41
N ILE A 122 12.48 -8.55 32.73
CA ILE A 122 11.45 -7.68 33.27
C ILE A 122 10.19 -8.52 33.52
N PRO A 123 9.73 -8.66 34.76
CA PRO A 123 8.42 -9.27 35.03
C PRO A 123 7.28 -8.45 34.45
N VAL A 124 6.28 -9.15 33.94
CA VAL A 124 5.05 -8.55 33.34
C VAL A 124 3.84 -9.08 34.09
N GLU A 125 2.96 -8.18 34.51
CA GLU A 125 1.66 -8.50 35.09
C GLU A 125 0.59 -7.72 34.34
N ILE A 126 -0.37 -8.44 33.71
CA ILE A 126 -1.54 -7.86 33.05
C ILE A 126 -2.80 -8.39 33.74
N SER A 127 -3.55 -7.49 34.36
CA SER A 127 -4.82 -7.80 35.00
C SER A 127 -5.94 -7.74 33.96
N VAL A 128 -6.54 -8.87 33.66
CA VAL A 128 -7.65 -9.00 32.70
C VAL A 128 -8.97 -8.88 33.42
N GLY A 129 -9.81 -7.91 33.06
CA GLY A 129 -11.15 -7.70 33.60
C GLY A 129 -12.19 -8.69 33.03
N LYS A 130 -13.41 -8.60 33.54
CA LYS A 130 -14.52 -9.50 33.14
C LYS A 130 -15.20 -9.10 31.83
N GLU A 131 -15.15 -7.79 31.48
CA GLU A 131 -15.85 -7.26 30.33
C GLU A 131 -15.17 -7.68 29.03
N ILE A 132 -15.97 -7.88 27.97
CA ILE A 132 -15.49 -8.19 26.63
C ILE A 132 -15.55 -6.88 25.83
N LEU A 133 -14.42 -6.47 25.31
CA LEU A 133 -14.31 -5.28 24.49
C LEU A 133 -14.69 -5.60 23.05
N SER A 134 -15.60 -4.81 22.48
CA SER A 134 -15.95 -4.94 21.07
C SER A 134 -14.79 -4.51 20.17
N ASP A 135 -14.68 -5.14 19.00
CA ASP A 135 -13.76 -4.80 17.94
C ASP A 135 -12.30 -4.58 18.42
N LYS A 136 -11.86 -5.41 19.36
CA LYS A 136 -10.50 -5.39 19.95
C LYS A 136 -10.07 -4.02 20.52
N GLY A 137 -11.02 -3.11 20.70
CA GLY A 137 -10.79 -1.76 21.20
C GLY A 137 -10.40 -0.74 20.14
N ASP A 138 -10.49 -1.06 18.86
CA ASP A 138 -10.14 -0.13 17.78
C ASP A 138 -11.02 1.14 17.79
N GLY A 139 -12.27 1.05 18.29
CA GLY A 139 -13.16 2.19 18.51
C GLY A 139 -12.78 3.10 19.67
N ASP A 140 -11.93 2.63 20.60
CA ASP A 140 -11.52 3.35 21.80
C ASP A 140 -10.13 3.97 21.62
N LEU A 141 -10.07 5.22 21.14
CA LEU A 141 -8.82 5.89 20.77
C LEU A 141 -7.79 6.00 21.92
N TRP A 142 -8.24 6.06 23.16
CA TRP A 142 -7.38 6.16 24.33
C TRP A 142 -6.65 4.86 24.69
N ARG A 143 -7.11 3.71 24.19
CA ARG A 143 -6.47 2.40 24.41
C ARG A 143 -5.23 2.17 23.55
N MET A 144 -4.89 3.12 22.69
CA MET A 144 -3.75 3.03 21.75
C MET A 144 -3.84 1.81 20.80
N ALA A 145 -5.02 1.20 20.66
CA ALA A 145 -5.27 0.03 19.81
C ALA A 145 -4.94 0.26 18.33
N ARG A 146 -4.76 1.50 17.92
CA ARG A 146 -4.31 1.87 16.57
C ARG A 146 -3.05 1.14 16.09
N LEU A 147 -2.15 0.72 16.99
CA LEU A 147 -0.94 0.01 16.58
C LEU A 147 -1.25 -1.34 15.93
N ARG A 148 -2.42 -1.92 16.18
CA ARG A 148 -2.84 -3.17 15.54
C ARG A 148 -2.92 -3.06 14.02
N TRP A 149 -3.27 -1.89 13.49
CA TRP A 149 -3.36 -1.67 12.04
C TRP A 149 -2.00 -1.75 11.33
N LEU A 150 -0.89 -1.53 12.04
CA LEU A 150 0.46 -1.64 11.46
C LEU A 150 0.76 -3.04 10.92
N ASN A 151 0.12 -4.07 11.47
CA ASN A 151 0.28 -5.47 11.05
C ASN A 151 -1.00 -6.01 10.38
N SER A 152 -1.86 -5.12 9.88
CA SER A 152 -3.07 -5.55 9.16
C SER A 152 -2.69 -6.16 7.83
N THR A 153 -3.32 -7.30 7.52
CA THR A 153 -3.26 -7.95 6.21
C THR A 153 -4.56 -7.78 5.43
N ILE A 154 -5.48 -6.93 5.92
CA ILE A 154 -6.74 -6.66 5.23
C ILE A 154 -6.45 -6.02 3.89
N GLY A 155 -6.97 -6.62 2.80
CA GLY A 155 -6.78 -6.17 1.44
C GLY A 155 -5.42 -6.53 0.82
N THR A 156 -4.62 -7.39 1.46
CA THR A 156 -3.39 -7.96 0.86
C THR A 156 -3.66 -9.27 0.12
N ASP A 157 -4.83 -9.86 0.32
CA ASP A 157 -5.32 -10.99 -0.47
C ASP A 157 -6.12 -10.51 -1.69
N ASP A 158 -6.47 -11.45 -2.56
CA ASP A 158 -7.22 -11.18 -3.79
C ASP A 158 -8.76 -11.24 -3.55
N GLU A 159 -9.24 -11.11 -2.30
CA GLU A 159 -10.67 -11.16 -1.96
C GLU A 159 -11.22 -9.76 -1.64
N PRO A 160 -12.44 -9.45 -2.10
CA PRO A 160 -13.03 -8.14 -1.86
C PRO A 160 -13.43 -7.95 -0.40
N VAL A 161 -13.14 -6.76 0.15
CA VAL A 161 -13.63 -6.33 1.46
C VAL A 161 -14.91 -5.49 1.31
N ALA A 162 -15.84 -5.59 2.26
CA ALA A 162 -17.05 -4.78 2.24
C ALA A 162 -16.71 -3.27 2.20
N PRO A 163 -17.43 -2.45 1.42
CA PRO A 163 -18.69 -2.72 0.71
C PRO A 163 -18.54 -3.28 -0.72
N PHE A 164 -17.33 -3.60 -1.15
CA PHE A 164 -17.08 -4.08 -2.51
C PHE A 164 -17.62 -5.51 -2.72
N ARG A 165 -17.95 -5.82 -3.97
CA ARG A 165 -18.44 -7.12 -4.41
C ARG A 165 -17.39 -7.85 -5.24
N GLN A 166 -17.55 -9.15 -5.35
CA GLN A 166 -16.73 -9.96 -6.24
C GLN A 166 -16.83 -9.48 -7.70
N LEU A 167 -15.72 -9.58 -8.40
CA LEU A 167 -15.66 -9.31 -9.83
C LEU A 167 -16.46 -10.36 -10.63
N GLU A 168 -17.07 -9.91 -11.72
CA GLU A 168 -17.71 -10.78 -12.71
C GLU A 168 -17.03 -10.56 -14.07
N VAL A 169 -16.54 -11.64 -14.69
CA VAL A 169 -15.92 -11.61 -16.02
C VAL A 169 -16.88 -12.24 -17.02
N THR A 170 -17.23 -11.52 -18.08
CA THR A 170 -18.14 -11.98 -19.13
C THR A 170 -17.45 -11.88 -20.49
N GLY A 171 -17.48 -12.98 -21.25
CA GLY A 171 -16.91 -13.05 -22.61
C GLY A 171 -15.41 -12.75 -22.68
N GLY A 172 -14.70 -12.81 -21.54
CA GLY A 172 -13.26 -12.54 -21.47
C GLY A 172 -12.82 -11.09 -21.70
N ASN A 173 -13.74 -10.19 -22.02
CA ASN A 173 -13.41 -8.80 -22.32
C ASN A 173 -14.25 -7.76 -21.55
N GLU A 174 -15.29 -8.16 -20.81
CA GLU A 174 -16.06 -7.30 -19.93
C GLU A 174 -15.88 -7.75 -18.48
N ILE A 175 -15.48 -6.82 -17.62
CA ILE A 175 -15.26 -7.06 -16.20
C ILE A 175 -16.14 -6.06 -15.43
N ARG A 176 -16.99 -6.59 -14.54
CA ARG A 176 -17.84 -5.80 -13.65
C ARG A 176 -17.25 -5.82 -12.24
N ALA A 177 -17.03 -4.64 -11.70
CA ALA A 177 -16.74 -4.37 -10.30
C ALA A 177 -17.92 -3.64 -9.66
N THR A 178 -17.84 -3.33 -8.38
CA THR A 178 -18.87 -2.53 -7.68
C THR A 178 -19.06 -1.18 -8.38
N GLU A 179 -20.25 -0.94 -8.93
CA GLU A 179 -20.64 0.29 -9.64
C GLU A 179 -19.83 0.64 -10.90
N LYS A 180 -18.93 -0.24 -11.33
CA LYS A 180 -18.04 -0.03 -12.48
C LYS A 180 -18.12 -1.20 -13.46
N THR A 181 -17.98 -0.89 -14.75
CA THR A 181 -17.86 -1.87 -15.80
C THR A 181 -16.70 -1.48 -16.71
N PHE A 182 -15.76 -2.40 -16.90
CA PHE A 182 -14.61 -2.24 -17.77
C PHE A 182 -14.75 -3.14 -18.99
N ARG A 183 -14.41 -2.61 -20.17
CA ARG A 183 -14.17 -3.43 -21.36
C ARG A 183 -12.76 -3.23 -21.83
N ILE A 184 -12.12 -4.32 -22.18
CA ILE A 184 -10.76 -4.33 -22.71
C ILE A 184 -10.79 -4.50 -24.23
N SER A 185 -9.92 -3.77 -24.91
CA SER A 185 -9.61 -3.97 -26.34
C SER A 185 -8.80 -5.26 -26.54
N PRO A 186 -8.72 -5.78 -27.77
CA PRO A 186 -7.87 -6.95 -28.05
C PRO A 186 -6.40 -6.77 -27.64
N ASN A 187 -5.86 -5.56 -27.64
CA ASN A 187 -4.52 -5.25 -27.16
C ASN A 187 -4.41 -5.12 -25.63
N GLY A 188 -5.48 -5.37 -24.90
CA GLY A 188 -5.52 -5.32 -23.42
C GLY A 188 -5.77 -3.95 -22.81
N LEU A 189 -5.78 -2.85 -23.58
CA LEU A 189 -6.05 -1.52 -23.07
C LEU A 189 -7.58 -1.27 -22.92
N PRO A 190 -8.01 -0.27 -22.12
CA PRO A 190 -9.42 0.03 -21.94
C PRO A 190 -10.10 0.45 -23.25
N SER A 191 -11.22 -0.18 -23.60
CA SER A 191 -12.08 0.26 -24.70
C SER A 191 -13.33 0.98 -24.22
N SER A 192 -13.79 0.72 -22.99
CA SER A 192 -14.92 1.35 -22.34
C SER A 192 -14.75 1.24 -20.84
N ILE A 193 -15.05 2.32 -20.14
CA ILE A 193 -15.14 2.33 -18.68
C ILE A 193 -16.44 3.03 -18.31
N LYS A 194 -17.33 2.34 -17.61
CA LYS A 194 -18.58 2.89 -17.10
C LYS A 194 -18.54 3.00 -15.58
N VAL A 195 -19.01 4.10 -15.06
CA VAL A 195 -19.23 4.34 -13.64
C VAL A 195 -20.71 4.66 -13.43
N ASN A 196 -21.39 3.92 -12.56
CA ASN A 196 -22.84 4.03 -12.36
C ASN A 196 -23.63 3.97 -13.68
N GLY A 197 -23.21 3.09 -14.59
CA GLY A 197 -23.83 2.89 -15.90
C GLY A 197 -23.50 3.94 -16.96
N LYS A 198 -22.79 5.02 -16.63
CA LYS A 198 -22.42 6.09 -17.57
C LYS A 198 -20.99 5.92 -18.07
N GLU A 199 -20.81 6.06 -19.39
CA GLU A 199 -19.52 5.97 -20.05
C GLU A 199 -18.61 7.16 -19.71
N ILE A 200 -17.37 6.90 -19.31
CA ILE A 200 -16.39 7.94 -19.03
C ILE A 200 -15.39 8.15 -20.18
N LEU A 201 -15.21 7.14 -21.03
CA LEU A 201 -14.35 7.23 -22.21
C LEU A 201 -15.18 7.58 -23.46
N SER A 202 -14.76 8.58 -24.23
CA SER A 202 -15.40 8.87 -25.52
C SER A 202 -14.85 7.99 -26.65
N ARG A 203 -13.64 7.46 -26.49
CA ARG A 203 -12.96 6.52 -27.42
C ARG A 203 -12.08 5.56 -26.63
N PRO A 204 -11.79 4.37 -27.16
CA PRO A 204 -10.79 3.46 -26.58
C PRO A 204 -9.44 4.12 -26.37
N PHE A 205 -8.69 3.66 -25.38
CA PHE A 205 -7.28 4.01 -25.22
C PHE A 205 -6.50 3.53 -26.45
N VAL A 206 -5.55 4.35 -26.89
CA VAL A 206 -4.68 4.06 -28.01
C VAL A 206 -3.23 4.14 -27.57
N PHE A 207 -2.48 3.08 -27.81
CA PHE A 207 -1.03 3.07 -27.66
C PHE A 207 -0.39 3.05 -29.06
N LYS A 208 0.50 3.98 -29.34
CA LYS A 208 1.14 4.05 -30.64
C LYS A 208 2.60 4.41 -30.55
N VAL A 209 3.37 3.93 -31.51
CA VAL A 209 4.75 4.28 -31.75
C VAL A 209 4.83 5.06 -33.08
N VAL A 210 5.47 6.20 -33.03
CA VAL A 210 5.70 7.05 -34.23
C VAL A 210 7.12 6.82 -34.73
N THR A 211 7.23 6.56 -36.02
CA THR A 211 8.50 6.38 -36.73
C THR A 211 8.52 7.26 -37.97
N GLU A 212 9.66 7.40 -38.62
CA GLU A 212 9.79 8.11 -39.93
C GLU A 212 8.81 7.56 -40.99
N ARG A 213 8.36 6.28 -40.84
CA ARG A 213 7.44 5.62 -41.77
C ARG A 213 5.96 5.80 -41.41
N GLY A 214 5.68 6.53 -40.31
CA GLY A 214 4.34 6.81 -39.83
C GLY A 214 4.03 6.14 -38.48
N GLU A 215 2.74 6.15 -38.11
CA GLU A 215 2.25 5.64 -36.84
C GLU A 215 2.03 4.11 -36.88
N ILE A 216 2.48 3.41 -35.86
CA ILE A 216 2.26 1.99 -35.66
C ILE A 216 1.25 1.84 -34.51
N LEU A 217 0.08 1.30 -34.83
CA LEU A 217 -0.98 0.97 -33.85
C LEU A 217 -0.96 -0.54 -33.58
N PHE A 218 -1.08 -0.90 -32.30
CA PHE A 218 -1.10 -2.29 -31.84
C PHE A 218 -2.55 -2.72 -31.54
N ASP A 219 -3.26 -3.18 -32.56
CA ASP A 219 -4.69 -3.45 -32.56
C ASP A 219 -5.07 -4.93 -32.75
N ALA A 220 -4.11 -5.78 -33.01
CA ALA A 220 -4.33 -7.18 -33.37
C ALA A 220 -3.80 -8.16 -32.32
N THR A 221 -4.58 -8.38 -31.25
CA THR A 221 -4.34 -9.47 -30.30
C THR A 221 -5.65 -9.85 -29.62
N ASP A 222 -5.65 -10.96 -28.90
CA ASP A 222 -6.83 -11.52 -28.24
C ASP A 222 -6.59 -11.46 -26.69
N ALA A 223 -6.64 -10.27 -26.11
CA ALA A 223 -6.62 -10.14 -24.66
C ALA A 223 -7.88 -10.76 -24.06
N VAL A 224 -7.70 -11.74 -23.18
CA VAL A 224 -8.78 -12.38 -22.44
C VAL A 224 -8.51 -12.25 -20.96
N ALA A 225 -9.44 -11.61 -20.26
CA ALA A 225 -9.42 -11.53 -18.80
C ALA A 225 -10.01 -12.79 -18.20
N GLU A 226 -9.38 -13.30 -17.17
CA GLU A 226 -9.85 -14.44 -16.39
C GLU A 226 -9.98 -14.07 -14.93
N LYS A 227 -11.09 -14.47 -14.29
CA LYS A 227 -11.26 -14.30 -12.86
C LYS A 227 -10.32 -15.26 -12.14
N LYS A 228 -9.28 -14.72 -11.49
CA LYS A 228 -8.32 -15.50 -10.71
C LYS A 228 -8.78 -15.71 -9.26
N ALA A 229 -9.42 -14.69 -8.67
CA ALA A 229 -9.97 -14.69 -7.32
C ALA A 229 -11.23 -13.83 -7.26
N GLY A 230 -11.89 -13.75 -6.10
CA GLY A 230 -13.07 -12.90 -5.92
C GLY A 230 -12.84 -11.45 -6.31
N GLY A 231 -11.67 -10.93 -6.00
CA GLY A 231 -11.29 -9.54 -6.20
C GLY A 231 -10.25 -9.28 -7.29
N LEU A 232 -9.85 -10.29 -8.08
CA LEU A 232 -8.75 -10.15 -9.05
C LEU A 232 -9.07 -10.75 -10.41
N ALA A 233 -8.90 -9.96 -11.47
CA ALA A 233 -9.03 -10.38 -12.86
C ALA A 233 -7.80 -9.91 -13.69
N PRO A 234 -6.78 -10.76 -13.91
CA PRO A 234 -5.64 -10.47 -14.78
C PRO A 234 -5.93 -10.78 -16.25
N TRP A 235 -5.14 -10.15 -17.14
CA TRP A 235 -5.05 -10.47 -18.55
C TRP A 235 -3.69 -10.12 -19.13
N THR A 236 -3.36 -10.70 -20.27
CA THR A 236 -2.15 -10.40 -21.05
C THR A 236 -2.48 -10.30 -22.53
N SER A 237 -1.69 -9.52 -23.26
CA SER A 237 -1.73 -9.48 -24.71
C SER A 237 -0.34 -9.26 -25.29
N SER A 238 -0.11 -9.66 -26.53
CA SER A 238 1.14 -9.43 -27.24
C SER A 238 0.90 -9.31 -28.73
N CYS A 239 1.45 -8.26 -29.35
CA CYS A 239 1.34 -8.01 -30.79
C CYS A 239 2.68 -7.55 -31.36
N THR A 240 3.08 -8.09 -32.50
CA THR A 240 4.25 -7.63 -33.23
C THR A 240 3.81 -6.99 -34.54
N LYS A 241 4.21 -5.72 -34.75
CA LYS A 241 3.90 -4.95 -35.96
C LYS A 241 5.10 -4.12 -36.37
N ALA A 242 5.46 -4.15 -37.64
CA ALA A 242 6.62 -3.42 -38.17
C ALA A 242 7.94 -3.71 -37.43
N GLY A 243 8.15 -4.94 -36.94
CA GLY A 243 9.38 -5.31 -36.21
C GLY A 243 9.40 -4.89 -34.74
N ILE A 244 8.36 -4.20 -34.25
CA ILE A 244 8.20 -3.81 -32.83
C ILE A 244 7.15 -4.70 -32.19
N THR A 245 7.47 -5.26 -31.03
CA THR A 245 6.57 -6.06 -30.22
C THR A 245 6.05 -5.21 -29.04
N PHE A 246 4.76 -5.11 -28.95
CA PHE A 246 4.02 -4.57 -27.82
C PHE A 246 3.53 -5.72 -26.95
N LYS A 247 3.81 -5.68 -25.67
CA LYS A 247 3.23 -6.58 -24.67
C LYS A 247 2.51 -5.76 -23.62
N CYS A 248 1.31 -6.21 -23.25
CA CYS A 248 0.52 -5.64 -22.17
C CYS A 248 0.20 -6.75 -21.17
N SER A 249 0.54 -6.53 -19.91
CA SER A 249 0.08 -7.34 -18.78
C SER A 249 -0.69 -6.42 -17.86
N ALA A 250 -1.89 -6.84 -17.48
CA ALA A 250 -2.72 -6.03 -16.62
C ALA A 250 -3.52 -6.88 -15.63
N ARG A 251 -3.99 -6.23 -14.57
CA ARG A 251 -4.92 -6.80 -13.61
C ARG A 251 -5.88 -5.73 -13.11
N LEU A 252 -7.14 -6.10 -12.97
CA LEU A 252 -8.17 -5.28 -12.35
C LEU A 252 -8.49 -5.85 -10.97
N GLU A 253 -8.53 -4.96 -9.99
CA GLU A 253 -8.87 -5.26 -8.60
C GLU A 253 -10.31 -4.83 -8.30
N TYR A 254 -10.90 -5.39 -7.25
CA TYR A 254 -12.33 -5.24 -6.91
C TYR A 254 -12.78 -3.80 -6.64
N ASP A 255 -11.86 -2.91 -6.26
CA ASP A 255 -12.13 -1.48 -6.03
C ASP A 255 -12.12 -0.65 -7.32
N GLY A 256 -11.70 -1.26 -8.44
CA GLY A 256 -11.57 -0.63 -9.74
C GLY A 256 -10.17 -0.11 -10.02
N TYR A 257 -9.18 -0.43 -9.19
CA TYR A 257 -7.78 -0.21 -9.51
C TYR A 257 -7.34 -1.13 -10.64
N VAL A 258 -6.70 -0.57 -11.66
CA VAL A 258 -6.13 -1.34 -12.77
C VAL A 258 -4.64 -1.05 -12.86
N HIS A 259 -3.84 -2.09 -12.71
CA HIS A 259 -2.40 -2.01 -12.93
C HIS A 259 -2.08 -2.49 -14.35
N TYR A 260 -1.33 -1.67 -15.08
CA TYR A 260 -0.82 -1.98 -16.41
C TYR A 260 0.70 -2.04 -16.42
N SER A 261 1.24 -3.08 -17.03
CA SER A 261 2.65 -3.16 -17.42
C SER A 261 2.73 -3.26 -18.93
N VAL A 262 3.33 -2.26 -19.56
CA VAL A 262 3.53 -2.21 -21.01
C VAL A 262 5.01 -2.32 -21.32
N GLU A 263 5.37 -3.27 -22.17
CA GLU A 263 6.73 -3.49 -22.63
C GLU A 263 6.78 -3.35 -24.16
N LEU A 264 7.74 -2.56 -24.64
CA LEU A 264 8.08 -2.50 -26.05
C LEU A 264 9.45 -3.09 -26.28
N SER A 265 9.56 -3.93 -27.30
CA SER A 265 10.83 -4.51 -27.76
C SER A 265 10.90 -4.52 -29.27
N ALA A 266 12.11 -4.45 -29.81
CA ALA A 266 12.35 -4.57 -31.24
C ALA A 266 13.40 -5.66 -31.49
N GLY A 267 13.23 -6.44 -32.55
CA GLY A 267 14.14 -7.51 -32.92
C GLY A 267 15.48 -7.01 -33.47
N GLN A 268 15.54 -5.73 -33.86
CA GLN A 268 16.74 -5.03 -34.32
C GLN A 268 16.67 -3.55 -33.89
N GLU A 269 17.78 -2.86 -33.96
CA GLU A 269 17.83 -1.43 -33.67
C GLU A 269 16.82 -0.66 -34.55
N THR A 270 15.94 0.09 -33.91
CA THR A 270 14.83 0.78 -34.55
C THR A 270 14.75 2.20 -34.03
N VAL A 271 14.72 3.18 -34.94
CA VAL A 271 14.55 4.59 -34.61
C VAL A 271 13.07 4.86 -34.36
N VAL A 272 12.79 5.37 -33.17
CA VAL A 272 11.46 5.77 -32.74
C VAL A 272 11.47 7.28 -32.50
N GLU A 273 10.56 8.00 -33.15
CA GLU A 273 10.40 9.45 -32.99
C GLU A 273 9.59 9.80 -31.75
N ASP A 274 8.54 9.00 -31.48
CA ASP A 274 7.66 9.23 -30.31
C ASP A 274 6.93 7.95 -29.89
N ILE A 275 6.53 7.88 -28.61
CA ILE A 275 5.70 6.84 -28.02
C ILE A 275 4.56 7.52 -27.28
N ARG A 276 3.31 7.21 -27.63
CA ARG A 276 2.13 7.89 -27.10
C ARG A 276 1.12 6.91 -26.53
N LEU A 277 0.57 7.29 -25.36
CA LEU A 277 -0.65 6.73 -24.82
C LEU A 277 -1.72 7.83 -24.87
N GLU A 278 -2.77 7.59 -25.63
CA GLU A 278 -3.87 8.53 -25.81
C GLU A 278 -5.13 8.00 -25.12
N SER A 279 -5.81 8.86 -24.37
CA SER A 279 -7.10 8.61 -23.75
C SER A 279 -8.06 9.75 -24.05
N SER A 280 -9.32 9.44 -24.28
CA SER A 280 -10.34 10.44 -24.60
C SER A 280 -11.52 10.27 -23.64
N TYR A 281 -11.99 11.38 -23.07
CA TYR A 281 -13.01 11.38 -22.05
C TYR A 281 -14.32 12.00 -22.55
N THR A 282 -15.43 11.55 -22.01
CA THR A 282 -16.74 12.19 -22.24
C THR A 282 -16.85 13.47 -21.41
N PRO A 283 -17.72 14.43 -21.79
CA PRO A 283 -17.97 15.62 -20.99
C PRO A 283 -18.39 15.32 -19.55
N TYR A 284 -18.98 14.15 -19.30
CA TYR A 284 -19.35 13.67 -17.98
C TYR A 284 -18.14 13.46 -17.05
N ALA A 285 -16.99 13.12 -17.61
CA ALA A 285 -15.77 12.77 -16.91
C ALA A 285 -14.55 13.65 -17.27
N SER A 286 -14.79 14.89 -17.75
CA SER A 286 -13.70 15.80 -18.13
C SER A 286 -13.95 17.26 -17.73
N SER A 287 -14.83 17.51 -16.73
CA SER A 287 -15.11 18.89 -16.27
C SER A 287 -13.96 19.51 -15.48
N TYR A 288 -13.16 18.67 -14.81
CA TYR A 288 -12.08 19.11 -13.94
C TYR A 288 -10.80 18.32 -14.21
N PHE A 289 -9.67 18.97 -13.96
CA PHE A 289 -8.33 18.36 -14.09
C PHE A 289 -7.44 18.80 -12.94
N MET A 290 -6.54 17.90 -12.49
CA MET A 290 -5.56 18.15 -11.44
C MET A 290 -4.33 17.24 -11.63
N GLY A 291 -3.16 17.70 -11.24
CA GLY A 291 -1.91 16.94 -11.35
C GLY A 291 -1.12 17.30 -12.61
N ALA A 292 -0.02 16.60 -12.87
CA ALA A 292 0.89 16.92 -13.95
C ALA A 292 1.29 18.43 -13.98
N GLY A 293 1.58 18.99 -12.79
CA GLY A 293 1.94 20.40 -12.63
C GLY A 293 0.78 21.39 -12.67
N TYR A 294 -0.46 20.94 -12.77
CA TYR A 294 -1.66 21.75 -12.70
C TYR A 294 -2.29 21.67 -11.31
N ASP A 295 -2.51 22.79 -10.65
CA ASP A 295 -2.95 22.85 -9.24
C ASP A 295 -4.37 22.31 -9.04
N GLY A 296 -5.18 22.28 -10.10
CA GLY A 296 -6.55 21.81 -10.08
C GLY A 296 -7.55 22.92 -10.40
N GLY A 297 -8.70 22.51 -10.93
CA GLY A 297 -9.80 23.40 -11.32
C GLY A 297 -10.52 22.88 -12.54
N SER A 298 -11.22 23.78 -13.26
CA SER A 298 -11.86 23.43 -14.53
C SER A 298 -10.84 22.88 -15.51
N CYS A 299 -11.21 21.80 -16.22
CA CYS A 299 -10.32 21.22 -17.22
C CYS A 299 -10.02 22.27 -18.30
N PRO A 300 -8.75 22.60 -18.56
CA PRO A 300 -8.38 23.56 -19.57
C PRO A 300 -8.56 22.99 -20.98
N ASP A 301 -8.99 23.81 -21.95
CA ASP A 301 -9.16 23.40 -23.35
C ASP A 301 -7.84 22.93 -23.97
N ASN A 302 -6.75 23.58 -23.59
CA ASN A 302 -5.40 23.22 -24.01
C ASN A 302 -4.46 23.34 -22.83
N TYR A 303 -3.73 22.28 -22.56
CA TYR A 303 -2.71 22.25 -21.53
C TYR A 303 -1.52 21.42 -21.99
N ARG A 304 -0.32 21.87 -21.66
CA ARG A 304 0.91 21.13 -21.94
C ARG A 304 1.84 21.23 -20.75
N TRP A 305 2.29 20.09 -20.29
CA TRP A 305 3.27 19.97 -19.23
C TRP A 305 4.43 19.09 -19.69
N ASN A 306 5.64 19.65 -19.65
CA ASN A 306 6.85 18.86 -19.86
C ASN A 306 7.22 18.22 -18.52
N TRP A 307 7.54 16.93 -18.55
CA TRP A 307 7.82 16.18 -17.34
C TRP A 307 8.96 16.79 -16.55
N GLN A 308 8.71 17.10 -15.28
CA GLN A 308 9.71 17.59 -14.35
C GLN A 308 9.36 17.18 -12.91
N GLY A 309 10.41 16.92 -12.10
CA GLY A 309 10.23 16.57 -10.71
C GLY A 309 9.62 15.17 -10.47
N PRO A 310 9.13 14.90 -9.26
CA PRO A 310 8.60 13.61 -8.87
C PRO A 310 7.12 13.41 -9.24
N TRP A 311 6.50 14.36 -9.95
CA TRP A 311 5.09 14.31 -10.32
C TRP A 311 4.86 13.22 -11.36
N ASP A 312 4.07 12.23 -11.02
CA ASP A 312 3.87 11.01 -11.80
C ASP A 312 2.39 10.73 -12.09
N SER A 313 1.49 11.62 -11.71
CA SER A 313 0.07 11.36 -11.80
C SER A 313 -0.76 12.59 -12.18
N TYR A 314 -1.93 12.31 -12.74
CA TYR A 314 -3.02 13.27 -12.89
C TYR A 314 -4.36 12.64 -12.58
N TRP A 315 -5.33 13.47 -12.30
CA TRP A 315 -6.74 13.12 -12.21
C TRP A 315 -7.55 13.97 -13.18
N ILE A 316 -8.47 13.33 -13.90
CA ILE A 316 -9.47 13.99 -14.75
C ILE A 316 -10.85 13.44 -14.40
N GLY A 317 -11.85 14.31 -14.29
CA GLY A 317 -13.16 13.86 -13.89
C GLY A 317 -14.23 14.92 -13.87
N GLY A 318 -15.44 14.48 -13.58
CA GLY A 318 -16.58 15.29 -13.19
C GLY A 318 -16.89 15.11 -11.71
N VAL A 319 -18.05 15.60 -11.27
CA VAL A 319 -18.48 15.50 -9.86
C VAL A 319 -18.75 14.05 -9.42
N GLN A 320 -19.19 13.19 -10.33
CA GLN A 320 -19.67 11.83 -10.00
C GLN A 320 -18.75 10.71 -10.49
N ALA A 321 -17.84 10.99 -11.40
CA ALA A 321 -16.92 10.01 -11.95
C ALA A 321 -15.66 10.68 -12.48
N GLY A 322 -14.54 9.99 -12.37
CA GLY A 322 -13.26 10.44 -12.88
C GLY A 322 -12.28 9.28 -12.91
N MET A 323 -11.11 9.56 -13.40
CA MET A 323 -9.99 8.62 -13.47
C MET A 323 -8.71 9.27 -12.97
N ARG A 324 -8.01 8.61 -12.08
CA ARG A 324 -6.63 8.92 -11.75
C ARG A 324 -5.73 8.01 -12.58
N VAL A 325 -4.72 8.60 -13.18
CA VAL A 325 -3.66 7.87 -13.89
C VAL A 325 -2.34 8.18 -13.20
N GLU A 326 -1.58 7.15 -12.91
CA GLU A 326 -0.28 7.24 -12.29
C GLU A 326 0.75 6.48 -13.13
N TYR A 327 1.84 7.14 -13.48
CA TYR A 327 2.89 6.57 -14.31
C TYR A 327 4.00 6.02 -13.42
N LEU A 328 4.07 4.70 -13.34
CA LEU A 328 5.08 4.00 -12.58
C LEU A 328 6.31 3.72 -13.47
N GLY A 329 7.48 3.73 -12.89
CA GLY A 329 8.72 3.32 -13.55
C GLY A 329 9.38 2.19 -12.81
N ALA A 330 10.48 1.65 -13.35
CA ALA A 330 11.24 0.56 -12.73
C ALA A 330 11.78 0.88 -11.33
N SER A 331 11.93 2.17 -11.02
CA SER A 331 12.39 2.67 -9.72
C SER A 331 11.26 3.03 -8.75
N TYR A 332 10.01 2.82 -9.13
CA TYR A 332 8.88 3.09 -8.25
C TYR A 332 8.90 2.14 -7.04
N SER A 333 8.82 2.69 -5.85
CA SER A 333 8.92 1.92 -4.60
C SER A 333 7.76 2.19 -3.63
N GLY A 334 6.65 2.72 -4.15
CA GLY A 334 5.44 2.99 -3.39
C GLY A 334 5.16 4.48 -3.18
N PRO A 335 3.89 4.85 -2.91
CA PRO A 335 3.43 6.24 -2.89
C PRO A 335 4.12 7.10 -1.83
N LEU A 336 4.38 6.56 -0.64
CA LEU A 336 5.00 7.32 0.45
C LEU A 336 6.45 7.73 0.15
N LEU A 337 7.17 6.97 -0.65
CA LEU A 337 8.55 7.30 -1.03
C LEU A 337 8.61 8.38 -2.11
N ASN A 338 7.62 8.44 -2.98
CA ASN A 338 7.49 9.51 -3.97
C ASN A 338 7.24 10.86 -3.30
N ASP A 339 6.44 10.91 -2.24
CA ASP A 339 6.11 12.14 -1.53
C ASP A 339 7.29 12.68 -0.69
N TYR A 340 8.04 11.79 -0.03
CA TYR A 340 9.10 12.19 0.91
C TYR A 340 10.52 12.08 0.38
N LYS A 341 10.74 11.28 -0.64
CA LYS A 341 12.02 11.10 -1.31
C LYS A 341 11.78 11.12 -2.81
N PRO A 342 11.92 12.29 -3.46
CA PRO A 342 11.79 12.38 -4.89
C PRO A 342 12.66 11.30 -5.56
N LEU A 343 12.01 10.38 -6.24
CA LEU A 343 12.71 9.36 -7.03
C LEU A 343 13.22 9.99 -8.32
N PRO A 344 14.22 9.39 -8.96
CA PRO A 344 14.57 9.76 -10.32
C PRO A 344 13.32 9.74 -11.19
N PRO A 345 13.22 10.62 -12.20
CA PRO A 345 12.07 10.64 -13.11
C PRO A 345 11.74 9.23 -13.61
N ALA A 346 10.47 8.88 -13.63
CA ALA A 346 10.00 7.63 -14.20
C ALA A 346 10.41 7.53 -15.68
N ALA A 347 10.29 6.34 -16.29
CA ALA A 347 10.61 6.12 -17.69
C ALA A 347 9.90 7.12 -18.63
N TRP A 348 8.72 7.58 -18.26
CA TRP A 348 7.93 8.60 -18.94
C TRP A 348 8.61 9.97 -19.03
N ALA A 349 9.53 10.29 -18.15
CA ALA A 349 10.25 11.56 -18.18
C ALA A 349 11.17 11.68 -19.41
N ASN A 350 11.61 10.55 -19.97
CA ASN A 350 12.46 10.48 -21.17
C ASN A 350 13.59 11.54 -21.16
N GLY A 351 14.33 11.64 -20.05
CA GLY A 351 15.39 12.64 -19.90
C GLY A 351 14.90 14.09 -19.93
N GLY A 352 13.68 14.36 -19.47
CA GLY A 352 13.02 15.68 -19.49
C GLY A 352 12.29 16.02 -20.80
N ARG A 353 12.19 15.09 -21.73
CA ARG A 353 11.44 15.24 -22.99
C ARG A 353 10.02 14.65 -22.93
N GLY A 354 9.71 13.90 -21.90
CA GLY A 354 8.37 13.39 -21.68
C GLY A 354 7.37 14.52 -21.49
N MET A 355 6.14 14.34 -21.94
CA MET A 355 5.12 15.39 -21.95
C MET A 355 3.74 14.80 -21.74
N ILE A 356 2.90 15.52 -20.98
CA ILE A 356 1.45 15.33 -20.93
C ILE A 356 0.80 16.53 -21.60
N SER A 357 -0.14 16.29 -22.52
CA SER A 357 -0.94 17.34 -23.14
C SER A 357 -2.41 17.01 -23.10
N LEU A 358 -3.23 18.03 -22.89
CA LEU A 358 -4.69 17.99 -23.02
C LEU A 358 -5.08 18.81 -24.25
N GLN A 359 -6.06 18.33 -24.97
CA GLN A 359 -6.69 19.02 -26.10
C GLN A 359 -8.20 18.73 -26.03
N HIS A 360 -9.01 19.77 -26.14
CA HIS A 360 -10.47 19.68 -26.15
C HIS A 360 -10.99 19.63 -27.57
#